data_be86cbc82dc71f01a0368fcf9fb0238a
#
_entry.id   be86cbc82dc71f01a0368fcf9fb0238a
#
_cell.length_a   1.000
_cell.length_b   1.000
_cell.length_c   1.000
_cell.angle_alpha   90.00
_cell.angle_beta   90.00
_cell.angle_gamma   90.00
#
_symmetry.space_group_name_H-M   'P 1'
#
loop_
_entity.id
_entity.type
_entity.pdbx_description
1 polymer ?
#
loop_
_entity_poly.entity_id
_entity_poly.type
_entity_poly.pdbx_seq_one_letter_code
_entity_poly.pdbx_strand_id
1 'polypeptide(L)'
;PEAARYVLGDIKLHMLSAPSLPTAPYNIFDGKRAALTGAAYGLLFGAGLILLYGCTRRTVRREEEIASKLHLLCLGTLPKVVFKKRSKSRRETITLTNPHVPEHYREAARGLAMRLERRMAASGDKVLLFCGTLPGEGVRTTAMTAAHVLGEMGKSVVLIDLDLKRGMDKLLPGLEACLFGHCPAQEVLHRRGA
;
A
#
# COMPACT_ATOMS: atom_id res chain seq x y z
N PRO A 1 -77.85 11.70 -38.10
CA PRO A 1 -77.67 12.87 -37.20
C PRO A 1 -78.87 13.12 -36.30
N GLU A 2 -80.14 12.72 -36.68
CA GLU A 2 -81.28 12.93 -35.85
C GLU A 2 -81.35 12.01 -34.59
N ALA A 3 -80.85 10.82 -34.66
CA ALA A 3 -80.82 9.88 -33.51
C ALA A 3 -79.97 10.38 -32.33
N ALA A 4 -78.92 11.14 -32.57
CA ALA A 4 -78.08 11.72 -31.54
C ALA A 4 -78.79 12.89 -30.80
N ARG A 5 -79.77 13.53 -31.41
CA ARG A 5 -80.58 14.59 -30.79
C ARG A 5 -81.57 14.06 -29.75
N TYR A 6 -82.10 12.84 -29.96
CA TYR A 6 -83.06 12.23 -29.05
C TYR A 6 -82.42 11.68 -27.77
N VAL A 7 -81.16 11.34 -27.77
CA VAL A 7 -80.47 10.81 -26.61
C VAL A 7 -79.86 11.91 -25.71
N LEU A 8 -79.63 13.08 -26.32
CA LEU A 8 -79.06 14.24 -25.61
C LEU A 8 -80.10 15.34 -25.32
N GLY A 9 -81.37 14.96 -25.12
CA GLY A 9 -82.43 15.89 -24.82
C GLY A 9 -82.04 16.87 -23.71
N ASP A 10 -82.03 18.14 -24.08
CA ASP A 10 -81.94 19.33 -23.19
C ASP A 10 -80.71 19.47 -22.25
N ILE A 11 -79.63 18.76 -22.49
CA ILE A 11 -78.40 19.04 -21.78
C ILE A 11 -77.77 20.29 -22.40
N LYS A 12 -78.02 21.46 -21.81
CA LYS A 12 -77.26 22.68 -22.10
C LYS A 12 -75.85 22.54 -21.62
N LEU A 13 -74.94 22.17 -22.52
CA LEU A 13 -73.51 22.18 -22.23
C LEU A 13 -73.08 23.64 -22.10
N HIS A 14 -72.93 24.10 -20.87
CA HIS A 14 -72.30 25.37 -20.59
C HIS A 14 -70.77 25.14 -20.56
N MET A 15 -70.07 25.79 -21.51
CA MET A 15 -68.62 25.89 -21.38
C MET A 15 -68.31 26.74 -20.15
N LEU A 16 -67.80 26.14 -19.11
CA LEU A 16 -67.40 26.80 -17.87
C LEU A 16 -66.12 27.65 -18.03
N SER A 17 -65.30 27.33 -19.03
CA SER A 17 -64.17 28.14 -19.42
C SER A 17 -63.82 27.93 -20.89
N ALA A 18 -63.38 28.96 -21.55
CA ALA A 18 -62.81 28.84 -22.91
C ALA A 18 -61.53 28.01 -22.83
N PRO A 19 -61.32 27.07 -23.79
CA PRO A 19 -60.05 26.35 -23.85
C PRO A 19 -58.90 27.33 -24.06
N SER A 20 -58.07 27.49 -23.06
CA SER A 20 -56.85 28.28 -23.15
C SER A 20 -55.67 27.38 -23.54
N LEU A 21 -54.95 27.77 -24.59
CA LEU A 21 -53.68 27.13 -24.91
C LEU A 21 -52.68 27.46 -23.79
N PRO A 22 -52.00 26.46 -23.21
CA PRO A 22 -50.97 26.72 -22.21
C PRO A 22 -49.86 27.55 -22.84
N THR A 23 -49.65 28.76 -22.34
CA THR A 23 -48.61 29.71 -22.82
C THR A 23 -47.21 29.32 -22.30
N ALA A 24 -47.14 28.41 -21.34
CA ALA A 24 -45.86 27.89 -20.82
C ALA A 24 -45.89 26.36 -20.75
N PRO A 25 -44.78 25.66 -20.97
CA PRO A 25 -44.71 24.22 -20.80
C PRO A 25 -45.02 23.85 -19.36
N TYR A 26 -45.92 22.87 -19.18
CA TYR A 26 -46.35 22.38 -17.86
C TYR A 26 -45.16 21.84 -17.01
N ASN A 27 -44.15 21.34 -17.69
CA ASN A 27 -42.94 20.82 -17.07
C ASN A 27 -41.75 21.76 -17.34
N ILE A 28 -41.61 22.79 -16.53
CA ILE A 28 -40.45 23.66 -16.56
C ILE A 28 -39.25 22.89 -15.98
N PHE A 29 -38.35 22.49 -16.86
CA PHE A 29 -37.10 21.86 -16.42
C PHE A 29 -36.29 22.91 -15.65
N ASP A 30 -36.28 22.79 -14.33
CA ASP A 30 -35.45 23.62 -13.44
C ASP A 30 -34.02 23.05 -13.43
N GLY A 31 -33.19 23.55 -14.35
CA GLY A 31 -31.80 23.10 -14.52
C GLY A 31 -30.97 23.19 -13.23
N LYS A 32 -31.28 24.16 -12.37
CA LYS A 32 -30.58 24.35 -11.09
C LYS A 32 -30.91 23.20 -10.12
N ARG A 33 -32.17 22.83 -10.01
CA ARG A 33 -32.61 21.70 -9.16
C ARG A 33 -32.07 20.37 -9.69
N ALA A 34 -32.14 20.17 -11.01
CA ALA A 34 -31.58 18.97 -11.64
C ALA A 34 -30.07 18.85 -11.45
N ALA A 35 -29.33 19.97 -11.58
CA ALA A 35 -27.91 19.98 -11.31
C ALA A 35 -27.57 19.68 -9.85
N LEU A 36 -28.32 20.25 -8.91
CA LEU A 36 -28.11 20.02 -7.46
C LEU A 36 -28.37 18.56 -7.08
N THR A 37 -29.50 18.00 -7.56
CA THR A 37 -29.85 16.59 -7.29
C THR A 37 -28.85 15.65 -7.96
N GLY A 38 -28.42 15.93 -9.19
CA GLY A 38 -27.39 15.15 -9.88
C GLY A 38 -26.04 15.17 -9.14
N ALA A 39 -25.64 16.34 -8.65
CA ALA A 39 -24.42 16.48 -7.86
C ALA A 39 -24.51 15.68 -6.54
N ALA A 40 -25.64 15.74 -5.84
CA ALA A 40 -25.85 15.01 -4.59
C ALA A 40 -25.78 13.48 -4.82
N TYR A 41 -26.45 12.95 -5.84
CA TYR A 41 -26.39 11.54 -6.19
C TYR A 41 -25.00 11.12 -6.65
N GLY A 42 -24.32 11.94 -7.44
CA GLY A 42 -22.95 11.69 -7.88
C GLY A 42 -21.97 11.60 -6.71
N LEU A 43 -22.13 12.48 -5.72
CA LEU A 43 -21.29 12.49 -4.52
C LEU A 43 -21.54 11.26 -3.64
N LEU A 44 -22.80 10.88 -3.41
CA LEU A 44 -23.15 9.67 -2.68
C LEU A 44 -22.64 8.41 -3.36
N PHE A 45 -22.80 8.31 -4.67
CA PHE A 45 -22.31 7.18 -5.45
C PHE A 45 -20.79 7.09 -5.43
N GLY A 46 -20.10 8.23 -5.61
CA GLY A 46 -18.63 8.30 -5.52
C GLY A 46 -18.12 7.90 -4.13
N ALA A 47 -18.74 8.41 -3.07
CA ALA A 47 -18.40 8.03 -1.69
C ALA A 47 -18.62 6.52 -1.45
N GLY A 48 -19.74 5.97 -1.95
CA GLY A 48 -20.04 4.54 -1.87
C GLY A 48 -18.97 3.68 -2.55
N LEU A 49 -18.52 4.07 -3.76
CA LEU A 49 -17.45 3.38 -4.46
C LEU A 49 -16.10 3.43 -3.71
N ILE A 50 -15.75 4.57 -3.13
CA ILE A 50 -14.53 4.73 -2.33
C ILE A 50 -14.58 3.84 -1.09
N LEU A 51 -15.70 3.81 -0.40
CA LEU A 51 -15.90 2.92 0.76
C LEU A 51 -15.82 1.46 0.37
N LEU A 52 -16.48 1.05 -0.71
CA LEU A 52 -16.45 -0.32 -1.22
C LEU A 52 -15.02 -0.73 -1.58
N TYR A 53 -14.28 0.13 -2.28
CA TYR A 53 -12.87 -0.09 -2.61
C TYR A 53 -12.00 -0.19 -1.36
N GLY A 54 -12.24 0.68 -0.37
CA GLY A 54 -11.53 0.64 0.92
C GLY A 54 -11.79 -0.63 1.71
N CYS A 55 -13.02 -1.12 1.73
CA CYS A 55 -13.40 -2.37 2.40
C CYS A 55 -12.85 -3.61 1.69
N THR A 56 -12.70 -3.56 0.37
CA THR A 56 -12.19 -4.70 -0.42
C THR A 56 -10.68 -4.86 -0.29
N ARG A 57 -9.96 -3.78 -0.03
CA ARG A 57 -8.52 -3.85 0.23
C ARG A 57 -8.24 -4.30 1.66
N ARG A 58 -7.97 -5.58 1.83
CA ARG A 58 -7.47 -6.17 3.08
C ARG A 58 -6.00 -5.78 3.27
N THR A 59 -5.75 -4.54 3.68
CA THR A 59 -4.41 -4.08 4.02
C THR A 59 -4.23 -4.18 5.54
N VAL A 60 -3.24 -4.90 5.98
CA VAL A 60 -2.85 -4.94 7.39
C VAL A 60 -2.30 -3.56 7.76
N ARG A 61 -2.95 -2.85 8.66
CA ARG A 61 -2.58 -1.48 9.08
C ARG A 61 -2.04 -1.40 10.50
N ARG A 62 -2.34 -2.40 11.33
CA ARG A 62 -1.96 -2.43 12.73
C ARG A 62 -1.20 -3.70 13.07
N GLU A 63 -0.25 -3.58 13.98
CA GLU A 63 0.56 -4.72 14.47
C GLU A 63 -0.31 -5.81 15.11
N GLU A 64 -1.38 -5.39 15.79
CA GLU A 64 -2.35 -6.30 16.44
C GLU A 64 -3.09 -7.21 15.43
N GLU A 65 -3.29 -6.72 14.20
CA GLU A 65 -3.93 -7.52 13.14
C GLU A 65 -3.03 -8.66 12.65
N ILE A 66 -1.70 -8.50 12.73
CA ILE A 66 -0.74 -9.55 12.37
C ILE A 66 -0.86 -10.71 13.35
N ALA A 67 -0.88 -10.40 14.65
CA ALA A 67 -1.01 -11.42 15.68
C ALA A 67 -2.36 -12.12 15.62
N SER A 68 -3.46 -11.37 15.45
CA SER A 68 -4.83 -11.92 15.50
C SER A 68 -5.24 -12.66 14.23
N LYS A 69 -4.82 -12.17 13.04
CA LYS A 69 -5.24 -12.74 11.75
C LYS A 69 -4.26 -13.76 11.18
N LEU A 70 -2.97 -13.57 11.43
CA LEU A 70 -1.92 -14.41 10.85
C LEU A 70 -1.26 -15.32 11.89
N HIS A 71 -1.56 -15.15 13.18
CA HIS A 71 -0.93 -15.87 14.29
C HIS A 71 0.61 -15.76 14.27
N LEU A 72 1.13 -14.65 13.74
CA LEU A 72 2.55 -14.36 13.67
C LEU A 72 2.93 -13.35 14.75
N LEU A 73 4.11 -13.55 15.32
CA LEU A 73 4.67 -12.60 16.27
C LEU A 73 5.23 -11.38 15.54
N CYS A 74 4.73 -10.20 15.85
CA CYS A 74 5.31 -8.96 15.36
C CYS A 74 6.55 -8.62 16.17
N LEU A 75 7.72 -8.66 15.54
CA LEU A 75 9.00 -8.33 16.18
C LEU A 75 9.24 -6.82 16.21
N GLY A 76 8.59 -6.06 15.36
CA GLY A 76 8.67 -4.61 15.32
C GLY A 76 8.37 -4.04 13.95
N THR A 77 8.31 -2.72 13.89
CA THR A 77 8.07 -1.95 12.68
C THR A 77 9.24 -1.04 12.39
N LEU A 78 9.64 -1.01 11.12
CA LEU A 78 10.64 -0.06 10.64
C LEU A 78 9.92 1.05 9.88
N PRO A 79 10.11 2.32 10.25
CA PRO A 79 9.50 3.43 9.55
C PRO A 79 10.07 3.57 8.14
N LYS A 80 9.23 3.98 7.19
CA LYS A 80 9.66 4.23 5.82
C LYS A 80 10.54 5.46 5.76
N VAL A 81 11.77 5.29 5.30
CA VAL A 81 12.69 6.40 5.06
C VAL A 81 12.52 6.87 3.63
N VAL A 82 12.20 8.16 3.46
CA VAL A 82 12.11 8.82 2.15
C VAL A 82 13.25 9.81 2.04
N PHE A 83 14.23 9.50 1.20
CA PHE A 83 15.27 10.48 0.88
C PHE A 83 14.70 11.51 -0.10
N LYS A 84 14.89 12.81 0.19
CA LYS A 84 14.58 13.88 -0.78
C LYS A 84 15.47 13.65 -2.02
N LYS A 85 14.84 13.49 -3.18
CA LYS A 85 15.51 13.36 -4.48
C LYS A 85 16.38 14.60 -4.74
N ARG A 86 17.64 14.58 -4.38
CA ARG A 86 18.60 15.64 -4.73
C ARG A 86 19.73 15.19 -5.63
N SER A 87 19.77 13.92 -6.03
CA SER A 87 20.76 13.43 -6.98
C SER A 87 20.16 12.37 -7.91
N LYS A 88 20.34 12.56 -9.23
CA LYS A 88 20.02 11.57 -10.27
C LYS A 88 20.99 10.36 -10.26
N SER A 89 22.00 10.40 -9.42
CA SER A 89 23.06 9.41 -9.39
C SER A 89 22.97 8.58 -8.11
N ARG A 90 22.73 7.30 -8.30
CA ARG A 90 22.74 6.23 -7.30
C ARG A 90 21.52 6.23 -6.37
N ARG A 91 20.77 5.14 -6.40
CA ARG A 91 19.82 4.77 -5.34
C ARG A 91 20.61 4.69 -4.05
N GLU A 92 20.51 5.71 -3.21
CA GLU A 92 21.14 5.69 -1.89
C GLU A 92 20.60 4.47 -1.15
N THR A 93 21.47 3.53 -0.88
CA THR A 93 21.14 2.38 -0.05
C THR A 93 21.00 2.88 1.37
N ILE A 94 19.90 2.53 2.03
CA ILE A 94 19.69 2.84 3.43
C ILE A 94 20.71 2.02 4.22
N THR A 95 21.85 2.63 4.55
CA THR A 95 22.88 2.07 5.42
C THR A 95 22.91 2.92 6.68
N LEU A 96 22.99 2.33 7.85
CA LEU A 96 23.00 3.08 9.12
C LEU A 96 24.20 4.02 9.25
N THR A 97 25.27 3.74 8.51
CA THR A 97 26.45 4.61 8.40
C THR A 97 26.15 5.92 7.67
N ASN A 98 25.02 6.02 6.93
CA ASN A 98 24.65 7.24 6.24
C ASN A 98 24.12 8.27 7.25
N PRO A 99 24.72 9.47 7.39
CA PRO A 99 24.29 10.49 8.33
C PRO A 99 22.88 11.03 8.05
N HIS A 100 22.37 10.84 6.83
CA HIS A 100 21.04 11.30 6.43
C HIS A 100 19.91 10.34 6.85
N VAL A 101 20.23 9.21 7.48
CA VAL A 101 19.23 8.29 8.03
C VAL A 101 18.66 8.91 9.30
N PRO A 102 17.33 9.09 9.40
CA PRO A 102 16.69 9.69 10.57
C PRO A 102 16.93 8.87 11.84
N GLU A 103 17.09 9.55 12.98
CA GLU A 103 17.37 8.88 14.27
C GLU A 103 16.27 7.91 14.67
N HIS A 104 14.99 8.26 14.45
CA HIS A 104 13.88 7.35 14.74
C HIS A 104 13.96 6.01 13.99
N TYR A 105 14.57 5.99 12.78
CA TYR A 105 14.82 4.75 12.05
C TYR A 105 15.95 3.95 12.71
N ARG A 106 17.00 4.62 13.15
CA ARG A 106 18.13 3.96 13.84
C ARG A 106 17.69 3.33 15.15
N GLU A 107 16.86 4.03 15.93
CA GLU A 107 16.28 3.51 17.16
C GLU A 107 15.38 2.30 16.90
N ALA A 108 14.49 2.38 15.90
CA ALA A 108 13.65 1.25 15.50
C ALA A 108 14.49 0.05 15.04
N ALA A 109 15.57 0.28 14.31
CA ALA A 109 16.49 -0.75 13.84
C ALA A 109 17.22 -1.42 15.01
N ARG A 110 17.70 -0.64 15.98
CA ARG A 110 18.32 -1.17 17.21
C ARG A 110 17.32 -2.00 18.02
N GLY A 111 16.10 -1.49 18.18
CA GLY A 111 15.04 -2.22 18.86
C GLY A 111 14.70 -3.55 18.18
N LEU A 112 14.65 -3.58 16.85
CA LEU A 112 14.44 -4.80 16.08
C LEU A 112 15.61 -5.79 16.27
N ALA A 113 16.86 -5.34 16.14
CA ALA A 113 18.03 -6.19 16.29
C ALA A 113 18.13 -6.81 17.68
N MET A 114 17.85 -6.04 18.75
CA MET A 114 17.82 -6.56 20.12
C MET A 114 16.74 -7.63 20.33
N ARG A 115 15.56 -7.46 19.73
CA ARG A 115 14.49 -8.45 19.81
C ARG A 115 14.85 -9.72 19.04
N LEU A 116 15.48 -9.58 17.87
CA LEU A 116 15.99 -10.69 17.07
C LEU A 116 17.06 -11.47 17.85
N GLU A 117 18.05 -10.78 18.41
CA GLU A 117 19.11 -11.41 19.21
C GLU A 117 18.52 -12.17 20.40
N ARG A 118 17.64 -11.54 21.15
CA ARG A 118 17.00 -12.19 22.31
C ARG A 118 16.23 -13.43 21.89
N ARG A 119 15.53 -13.39 20.74
CA ARG A 119 14.79 -14.52 20.22
C ARG A 119 15.71 -15.65 19.79
N MET A 120 16.76 -15.34 19.05
CA MET A 120 17.76 -16.30 18.61
C MET A 120 18.50 -16.94 19.81
N ALA A 121 18.83 -16.14 20.80
CA ALA A 121 19.45 -16.64 22.02
C ALA A 121 18.51 -17.60 22.80
N ALA A 122 17.23 -17.33 22.84
CA ALA A 122 16.25 -18.17 23.51
C ALA A 122 15.99 -19.49 22.77
N SER A 123 16.00 -19.48 21.42
CA SER A 123 15.82 -20.70 20.61
C SER A 123 17.11 -21.46 20.32
N GLY A 124 18.26 -20.85 20.53
CA GLY A 124 19.57 -21.43 20.16
C GLY A 124 19.88 -21.32 18.66
N ASP A 125 19.06 -20.59 17.89
CA ASP A 125 19.20 -20.44 16.46
C ASP A 125 20.40 -19.55 16.11
N LYS A 126 21.14 -19.94 15.08
CA LYS A 126 22.26 -19.17 14.52
C LYS A 126 22.01 -18.63 13.13
N VAL A 127 20.91 -19.07 12.51
CA VAL A 127 20.55 -18.70 11.14
C VAL A 127 19.21 -17.95 11.15
N LEU A 128 19.18 -16.81 10.49
CA LEU A 128 18.01 -15.98 10.36
C LEU A 128 17.69 -15.76 8.88
N LEU A 129 16.50 -16.13 8.45
CA LEU A 129 16.03 -15.93 7.08
C LEU A 129 15.11 -14.72 7.01
N PHE A 130 15.44 -13.77 6.15
CA PHE A 130 14.57 -12.66 5.79
C PHE A 130 13.88 -12.94 4.47
N CYS A 131 12.56 -12.97 4.44
CA CYS A 131 11.77 -13.14 3.23
C CYS A 131 10.66 -12.07 3.15
N GLY A 132 10.23 -11.77 1.94
CA GLY A 132 9.12 -10.85 1.66
C GLY A 132 8.12 -11.50 0.73
N THR A 133 6.90 -11.02 0.74
CA THR A 133 5.82 -11.49 -0.11
C THR A 133 5.81 -10.80 -1.47
N LEU A 134 6.24 -9.53 -1.50
CA LEU A 134 6.24 -8.70 -2.71
C LEU A 134 7.60 -8.04 -2.95
N PRO A 135 7.97 -7.80 -4.23
CA PRO A 135 9.18 -7.07 -4.56
C PRO A 135 9.12 -5.63 -4.04
N GLY A 136 10.18 -5.17 -3.38
CA GLY A 136 10.28 -3.78 -2.91
C GLY A 136 9.78 -3.52 -1.49
N GLU A 137 9.45 -4.55 -0.72
CA GLU A 137 9.05 -4.44 0.71
C GLU A 137 10.21 -4.07 1.64
N GLY A 138 11.43 -4.00 1.12
CA GLY A 138 12.59 -3.57 1.91
C GLY A 138 13.31 -4.71 2.64
N VAL A 139 13.06 -5.97 2.28
CA VAL A 139 13.68 -7.16 2.91
C VAL A 139 15.20 -7.05 2.96
N ARG A 140 15.84 -6.72 1.82
CA ARG A 140 17.30 -6.54 1.75
C ARG A 140 17.78 -5.42 2.67
N THR A 141 17.07 -4.29 2.68
CA THR A 141 17.39 -3.16 3.56
C THR A 141 17.28 -3.54 5.02
N THR A 142 16.21 -4.25 5.40
CA THR A 142 15.98 -4.72 6.77
C THR A 142 17.07 -5.71 7.19
N ALA A 143 17.41 -6.68 6.33
CA ALA A 143 18.46 -7.66 6.61
C ALA A 143 19.84 -7.00 6.79
N MET A 144 20.21 -6.07 5.88
CA MET A 144 21.45 -5.29 5.99
C MET A 144 21.49 -4.45 7.27
N THR A 145 20.37 -3.80 7.60
CA THR A 145 20.27 -2.98 8.81
C THR A 145 20.41 -3.84 10.08
N ALA A 146 19.72 -4.97 10.13
CA ALA A 146 19.83 -5.89 11.26
C ALA A 146 21.25 -6.46 11.40
N ALA A 147 21.87 -6.87 10.29
CA ALA A 147 23.24 -7.38 10.29
C ALA A 147 24.25 -6.32 10.79
N HIS A 148 24.08 -5.06 10.37
CA HIS A 148 24.93 -3.97 10.82
C HIS A 148 24.82 -3.72 12.32
N VAL A 149 23.57 -3.59 12.83
CA VAL A 149 23.35 -3.36 14.27
C VAL A 149 23.84 -4.54 15.11
N LEU A 150 23.62 -5.78 14.67
CA LEU A 150 24.15 -6.95 15.38
C LEU A 150 25.69 -6.94 15.38
N GLY A 151 26.32 -6.48 14.31
CA GLY A 151 27.77 -6.25 14.24
C GLY A 151 28.24 -5.17 15.23
N GLU A 152 27.54 -4.04 15.34
CA GLU A 152 27.79 -3.00 16.37
C GLU A 152 27.65 -3.52 17.79
N MET A 153 26.77 -4.51 18.01
CA MET A 153 26.60 -5.22 19.29
C MET A 153 27.70 -6.27 19.55
N GLY A 154 28.71 -6.34 18.70
CA GLY A 154 29.85 -7.26 18.85
C GLY A 154 29.59 -8.69 18.37
N LYS A 155 28.53 -8.93 17.60
CA LYS A 155 28.26 -10.25 17.03
C LYS A 155 28.97 -10.43 15.69
N SER A 156 29.50 -11.64 15.46
CA SER A 156 29.99 -12.01 14.14
C SER A 156 28.82 -12.39 13.24
N VAL A 157 28.57 -11.60 12.21
CA VAL A 157 27.41 -11.75 11.32
C VAL A 157 27.88 -11.94 9.89
N VAL A 158 27.34 -12.94 9.20
CA VAL A 158 27.51 -13.13 7.75
C VAL A 158 26.15 -12.90 7.09
N LEU A 159 26.07 -11.97 6.16
CA LEU A 159 24.89 -11.69 5.36
C LEU A 159 25.01 -12.35 4.01
N ILE A 160 24.09 -13.25 3.68
CA ILE A 160 24.04 -13.95 2.40
C ILE A 160 22.84 -13.43 1.61
N ASP A 161 23.08 -12.86 0.43
CA ASP A 161 22.01 -12.45 -0.48
C ASP A 161 21.66 -13.60 -1.42
N LEU A 162 20.45 -14.14 -1.27
CA LEU A 162 19.91 -15.23 -2.08
C LEU A 162 19.12 -14.73 -3.31
N ASP A 163 19.04 -13.42 -3.54
CA ASP A 163 18.44 -12.85 -4.76
C ASP A 163 19.43 -12.91 -5.92
N LEU A 164 19.62 -14.10 -6.46
CA LEU A 164 20.58 -14.36 -7.55
C LEU A 164 20.29 -13.54 -8.82
N LYS A 165 19.05 -13.07 -9.01
CA LYS A 165 18.68 -12.24 -10.17
C LYS A 165 19.10 -10.78 -10.02
N ARG A 166 19.20 -10.28 -8.79
CA ARG A 166 19.42 -8.86 -8.48
C ARG A 166 20.60 -8.63 -7.56
N GLY A 167 21.58 -9.51 -7.53
CA GLY A 167 22.73 -9.49 -6.62
C GLY A 167 23.15 -8.09 -6.13
N MET A 168 23.74 -7.99 -4.98
CA MET A 168 24.11 -6.70 -4.37
C MET A 168 25.15 -5.94 -5.17
N ASP A 169 26.10 -6.66 -5.78
CA ASP A 169 27.13 -6.07 -6.61
C ASP A 169 27.35 -6.91 -7.89
N LYS A 170 27.14 -6.29 -9.04
CA LYS A 170 27.26 -6.98 -10.34
C LYS A 170 28.71 -7.16 -10.80
N LEU A 171 29.65 -6.50 -10.12
CA LEU A 171 31.07 -6.45 -10.52
C LEU A 171 31.91 -7.50 -9.79
N LEU A 172 31.36 -8.12 -8.74
CA LEU A 172 32.11 -9.08 -7.94
C LEU A 172 31.49 -10.47 -8.08
N PRO A 173 32.29 -11.55 -8.07
CA PRO A 173 31.78 -12.90 -8.03
C PRO A 173 30.87 -13.04 -6.81
N GLY A 174 29.63 -13.47 -7.03
CA GLY A 174 28.62 -13.64 -6.00
C GLY A 174 28.51 -15.10 -5.54
N LEU A 175 27.53 -15.36 -4.71
CA LEU A 175 27.19 -16.70 -4.24
C LEU A 175 26.97 -17.68 -5.39
N GLU A 176 26.46 -17.19 -6.53
CA GLU A 176 26.25 -17.97 -7.75
C GLU A 176 27.56 -18.61 -8.24
N ALA A 177 28.64 -17.84 -8.31
CA ALA A 177 29.94 -18.35 -8.72
C ALA A 177 30.47 -19.45 -7.77
N CYS A 178 30.21 -19.29 -6.48
CA CYS A 178 30.56 -20.29 -5.48
C CYS A 178 29.70 -21.58 -5.60
N LEU A 179 28.40 -21.43 -5.85
CA LEU A 179 27.50 -22.58 -6.05
C LEU A 179 27.81 -23.40 -7.29
N PHE A 180 28.28 -22.75 -8.35
CA PHE A 180 28.72 -23.41 -9.58
C PHE A 180 30.17 -23.92 -9.55
N GLY A 181 30.88 -23.76 -8.41
CA GLY A 181 32.22 -24.23 -8.24
C GLY A 181 33.31 -23.41 -8.93
N HIS A 182 32.99 -22.19 -9.37
CA HIS A 182 33.93 -21.30 -10.08
C HIS A 182 34.93 -20.61 -9.14
N CYS A 183 34.56 -20.43 -7.85
CA CYS A 183 35.45 -19.83 -6.86
C CYS A 183 35.16 -20.39 -5.46
N PRO A 184 36.16 -20.44 -4.55
CA PRO A 184 35.95 -20.84 -3.16
C PRO A 184 35.16 -19.77 -2.40
N ALA A 185 34.42 -20.18 -1.38
CA ALA A 185 33.57 -19.29 -0.56
C ALA A 185 34.35 -18.11 0.06
N GLN A 186 35.63 -18.30 0.31
CA GLN A 186 36.51 -17.28 0.91
C GLN A 186 36.73 -16.07 -0.02
N GLU A 187 36.73 -16.27 -1.34
CA GLU A 187 36.89 -15.19 -2.34
C GLU A 187 35.61 -14.37 -2.52
N VAL A 188 34.45 -14.95 -2.20
CA VAL A 188 33.15 -14.29 -2.28
C VAL A 188 32.82 -13.52 -1.01
N LEU A 189 33.55 -13.79 0.09
CA LEU A 189 33.37 -13.13 1.38
C LEU A 189 33.97 -11.73 1.36
N HIS A 190 33.12 -10.73 1.24
CA HIS A 190 33.53 -9.33 1.33
C HIS A 190 33.37 -8.80 2.75
N ARG A 191 34.49 -8.49 3.41
CA ARG A 191 34.49 -7.88 4.73
C ARG A 191 34.06 -6.42 4.60
N ARG A 192 32.88 -6.08 5.09
CA ARG A 192 32.48 -4.70 5.28
C ARG A 192 32.91 -4.29 6.69
N GLY A 193 33.88 -3.36 6.77
CA GLY A 193 34.27 -2.77 8.04
C GLY A 193 33.08 -2.11 8.73
N ALA A 194 33.05 -2.22 10.04
CA ALA A 194 32.16 -1.48 10.92
C ALA A 194 32.47 0.01 10.87
#